data_aa540f3d8a8ec46672e43a11a99e28ac
#
_entry.id   aa540f3d8a8ec46672e43a11a99e28ac
#
_cell.length_a   1.000
_cell.length_b   1.000
_cell.length_c   1.000
_cell.angle_alpha   90.00
_cell.angle_beta   90.00
_cell.angle_gamma   90.00
#
_symmetry.space_group_name_H-M   'P 1'
#
loop_
_entity.id
_entity.type
_entity.pdbx_description
1 polymer ?
#
loop_
_entity_poly.entity_id
_entity_poly.type
_entity_poly.pdbx_seq_one_letter_code
_entity_poly.pdbx_strand_id
1 'polypeptide(L)'
;MTVSETHGRREARSRMTPKAPINEPATRLEPTHFQFTSGDGLAIACAKWSGQHEVRGVVQIAHGLGEHIGRYAALAEIFVRGHFVVYGNDHRGHGLTAKGSGSFGDFGPGGFDQLVEDMVSLRVIAKEEHPGKPYILLGHSMGSFASQQFILEHSHSIDGLVLSGSGVLDGLARLGQSVPVGADPMKLMNAPFEPARTPFDWLSRDNAEVDAFVADPLCFPALRPASMESFLDAFPRLADPREIRKVRPALPIYILSGSDDPVGQRLEGVRALENRYRSAGMASISHDFYEGGRHEMFHELNRRNVITNLLVWLSSVVKRSS
;
A
#
# COMPACT_ATOMS: atom_id res chain seq x y z
N MET A 1 -16.35 -11.91 77.27
CA MET A 1 -15.46 -12.72 76.46
C MET A 1 -16.30 -13.26 75.33
N THR A 2 -16.42 -12.54 74.27
CA THR A 2 -17.33 -12.81 73.16
C THR A 2 -16.52 -12.85 71.89
N VAL A 3 -16.50 -14.00 71.23
CA VAL A 3 -15.86 -14.26 69.95
C VAL A 3 -16.87 -13.82 68.85
N SER A 4 -16.44 -12.94 67.97
CA SER A 4 -17.24 -12.49 66.83
C SER A 4 -16.87 -13.30 65.59
N GLU A 5 -17.83 -14.04 65.05
CA GLU A 5 -17.74 -14.73 63.74
C GLU A 5 -18.02 -13.75 62.62
N THR A 6 -17.06 -13.62 61.70
CA THR A 6 -17.25 -12.91 60.45
C THR A 6 -17.54 -13.88 59.32
N HIS A 7 -18.75 -13.82 58.76
CA HIS A 7 -19.17 -14.57 57.57
C HIS A 7 -18.51 -14.02 56.32
N GLY A 8 -17.67 -14.84 55.69
CA GLY A 8 -17.13 -14.57 54.37
C GLY A 8 -18.18 -14.87 53.29
N ARG A 9 -18.59 -13.87 52.50
CA ARG A 9 -19.38 -14.01 51.27
C ARG A 9 -18.47 -14.57 50.17
N ARG A 10 -18.77 -15.78 49.72
CA ARG A 10 -18.22 -16.34 48.45
C ARG A 10 -18.93 -15.70 47.26
N GLU A 11 -18.23 -14.89 46.50
CA GLU A 11 -18.69 -14.45 45.18
C GLU A 11 -18.64 -15.61 44.21
N ALA A 12 -19.78 -15.93 43.60
CA ALA A 12 -19.92 -16.92 42.55
C ALA A 12 -19.28 -16.36 41.26
N ARG A 13 -18.12 -16.88 40.85
CA ARG A 13 -17.55 -16.63 39.52
C ARG A 13 -18.42 -17.31 38.47
N SER A 14 -19.14 -16.51 37.70
CA SER A 14 -19.82 -16.92 36.48
C SER A 14 -18.80 -17.55 35.50
N ARG A 15 -18.94 -18.83 35.24
CA ARG A 15 -18.21 -19.53 34.20
C ARG A 15 -18.75 -19.07 32.85
N MET A 16 -18.02 -18.20 32.17
CA MET A 16 -18.25 -17.94 30.74
C MET A 16 -17.95 -19.21 29.95
N THR A 17 -18.97 -19.80 29.38
CA THR A 17 -18.85 -20.87 28.38
C THR A 17 -18.11 -20.33 27.16
N PRO A 18 -17.09 -21.06 26.62
CA PRO A 18 -16.44 -20.64 25.38
C PRO A 18 -17.47 -20.65 24.25
N LYS A 19 -17.63 -19.51 23.56
CA LYS A 19 -18.37 -19.46 22.30
C LYS A 19 -17.70 -20.45 21.33
N ALA A 20 -18.51 -21.32 20.73
CA ALA A 20 -18.08 -22.26 19.70
C ALA A 20 -17.31 -21.53 18.58
N PRO A 21 -16.30 -22.15 17.96
CA PRO A 21 -15.61 -21.57 16.83
C PRO A 21 -16.61 -21.42 15.68
N ILE A 22 -16.72 -20.20 15.17
CA ILE A 22 -17.48 -19.90 13.93
C ILE A 22 -16.67 -20.51 12.78
N ASN A 23 -16.91 -21.74 12.47
CA ASN A 23 -16.43 -22.45 11.29
C ASN A 23 -17.53 -22.39 10.20
N GLU A 24 -17.74 -21.23 9.61
CA GLU A 24 -18.22 -21.15 8.24
C GLU A 24 -17.03 -20.74 7.37
N PRO A 25 -16.77 -21.41 6.22
CA PRO A 25 -15.84 -20.88 5.23
C PRO A 25 -16.44 -19.55 4.76
N ALA A 26 -15.84 -18.45 5.21
CA ALA A 26 -16.22 -17.13 4.76
C ALA A 26 -16.07 -17.14 3.23
N THR A 27 -17.16 -17.08 2.49
CA THR A 27 -17.14 -16.88 1.04
C THR A 27 -16.27 -15.66 0.78
N ARG A 28 -15.16 -15.87 0.02
CA ARG A 28 -14.25 -14.80 -0.33
C ARG A 28 -15.03 -13.68 -1.03
N LEU A 29 -14.80 -12.45 -0.63
CA LEU A 29 -15.48 -11.31 -1.24
C LEU A 29 -14.90 -11.08 -2.65
N GLU A 30 -15.72 -11.39 -3.67
CA GLU A 30 -15.31 -11.17 -5.06
C GLU A 30 -15.44 -9.69 -5.42
N PRO A 31 -14.47 -9.13 -6.16
CA PRO A 31 -14.55 -7.76 -6.63
C PRO A 31 -15.52 -7.61 -7.80
N THR A 32 -16.11 -6.43 -7.93
CA THR A 32 -16.70 -5.99 -9.19
C THR A 32 -15.60 -5.47 -10.09
N HIS A 33 -15.39 -6.10 -11.24
CA HIS A 33 -14.44 -5.64 -12.24
C HIS A 33 -15.11 -4.61 -13.17
N PHE A 34 -14.36 -3.56 -13.50
CA PHE A 34 -14.76 -2.55 -14.47
C PHE A 34 -13.52 -1.98 -15.17
N GLN A 35 -13.73 -1.11 -16.14
CA GLN A 35 -12.64 -0.40 -16.85
C GLN A 35 -13.02 1.06 -17.05
N PHE A 36 -12.03 1.91 -17.13
CA PHE A 36 -12.18 3.26 -17.66
C PHE A 36 -11.15 3.51 -18.78
N THR A 37 -11.42 4.46 -19.62
CA THR A 37 -10.49 4.87 -20.68
C THR A 37 -9.62 6.02 -20.17
N SER A 38 -8.30 5.81 -20.17
CA SER A 38 -7.32 6.83 -19.84
C SER A 38 -7.29 7.95 -20.88
N GLY A 39 -6.69 9.09 -20.53
CA GLY A 39 -6.59 10.25 -21.43
C GLY A 39 -5.87 9.97 -22.75
N ASP A 40 -5.03 8.95 -22.83
CA ASP A 40 -4.35 8.49 -24.04
C ASP A 40 -5.08 7.34 -24.78
N GLY A 41 -6.29 6.97 -24.33
CA GLY A 41 -7.11 5.94 -24.94
C GLY A 41 -6.88 4.53 -24.43
N LEU A 42 -5.93 4.31 -23.51
CA LEU A 42 -5.70 2.99 -22.91
C LEU A 42 -6.87 2.60 -21.99
N ALA A 43 -7.38 1.38 -22.15
CA ALA A 43 -8.36 0.82 -21.21
C ALA A 43 -7.66 0.34 -19.95
N ILE A 44 -7.98 0.94 -18.80
CA ILE A 44 -7.42 0.62 -17.49
C ILE A 44 -8.36 -0.34 -16.76
N ALA A 45 -7.89 -1.53 -16.45
CA ALA A 45 -8.63 -2.54 -15.70
C ALA A 45 -8.66 -2.20 -14.22
N CYS A 46 -9.85 -2.27 -13.62
CA CYS A 46 -10.10 -1.90 -12.24
C CYS A 46 -10.86 -2.98 -11.48
N ALA A 47 -10.68 -2.98 -10.17
CA ALA A 47 -11.42 -3.80 -9.23
C ALA A 47 -12.01 -2.93 -8.11
N LYS A 48 -13.27 -3.23 -7.73
CA LYS A 48 -13.98 -2.60 -6.62
C LYS A 48 -14.48 -3.67 -5.68
N TRP A 49 -14.14 -3.55 -4.40
CA TRP A 49 -14.68 -4.36 -3.31
C TRP A 49 -15.60 -3.51 -2.46
N SER A 50 -16.85 -3.96 -2.30
CA SER A 50 -17.85 -3.26 -1.50
C SER A 50 -18.72 -4.25 -0.73
N GLY A 51 -19.21 -3.85 0.44
CA GLY A 51 -20.18 -4.58 1.25
C GLY A 51 -21.57 -3.96 1.18
N GLN A 52 -22.52 -4.57 1.90
CA GLN A 52 -23.90 -4.07 2.00
C GLN A 52 -24.10 -3.05 3.14
N HIS A 53 -23.02 -2.65 3.82
CA HIS A 53 -23.06 -1.71 4.93
C HIS A 53 -22.92 -0.26 4.47
N GLU A 54 -23.36 0.68 5.31
CA GLU A 54 -23.10 2.08 5.08
C GLU A 54 -21.58 2.34 4.97
N VAL A 55 -21.16 2.99 3.89
CA VAL A 55 -19.77 3.29 3.60
C VAL A 55 -19.27 4.42 4.51
N ARG A 56 -18.20 4.17 5.25
CA ARG A 56 -17.52 5.16 6.11
C ARG A 56 -16.46 5.96 5.40
N GLY A 57 -15.87 5.39 4.37
CA GLY A 57 -14.80 6.00 3.57
C GLY A 57 -14.40 5.14 2.39
N VAL A 58 -13.62 5.73 1.50
CA VAL A 58 -13.08 5.10 0.29
C VAL A 58 -11.59 4.88 0.49
N VAL A 59 -11.08 3.70 0.13
CA VAL A 59 -9.65 3.41 0.05
C VAL A 59 -9.30 3.08 -1.40
N GLN A 60 -8.41 3.85 -2.01
CA GLN A 60 -7.80 3.49 -3.29
C GLN A 60 -6.45 2.84 -3.02
N ILE A 61 -6.21 1.67 -3.62
CA ILE A 61 -4.94 0.95 -3.54
C ILE A 61 -4.18 1.12 -4.86
N ALA A 62 -2.94 1.61 -4.77
CA ALA A 62 -1.97 1.68 -5.85
C ALA A 62 -0.88 0.62 -5.58
N HIS A 63 -0.86 -0.42 -6.39
CA HIS A 63 0.03 -1.57 -6.23
C HIS A 63 1.49 -1.30 -6.66
N GLY A 64 2.40 -2.21 -6.33
CA GLY A 64 3.82 -2.12 -6.64
C GLY A 64 4.19 -2.52 -8.07
N LEU A 65 5.49 -2.40 -8.38
CA LEU A 65 6.06 -2.87 -9.64
C LEU A 65 6.02 -4.39 -9.70
N GLY A 66 5.63 -4.92 -10.84
CA GLY A 66 5.66 -6.36 -11.09
C GLY A 66 4.54 -7.16 -10.41
N GLU A 67 3.52 -6.49 -9.92
CA GLU A 67 2.33 -7.10 -9.31
C GLU A 67 1.03 -6.53 -9.90
N HIS A 68 -0.10 -6.84 -9.29
CA HIS A 68 -1.43 -6.39 -9.74
C HIS A 68 -2.40 -6.27 -8.57
N ILE A 69 -3.51 -5.55 -8.80
CA ILE A 69 -4.48 -5.22 -7.74
C ILE A 69 -5.14 -6.46 -7.10
N GLY A 70 -5.24 -7.57 -7.83
CA GLY A 70 -5.83 -8.82 -7.32
C GLY A 70 -5.11 -9.39 -6.09
N ARG A 71 -3.82 -9.11 -5.90
CA ARG A 71 -3.06 -9.54 -4.72
C ARG A 71 -3.55 -8.90 -3.43
N TYR A 72 -4.26 -7.78 -3.52
CA TYR A 72 -4.82 -7.05 -2.37
C TYR A 72 -6.22 -7.49 -1.98
N ALA A 73 -6.79 -8.55 -2.58
CA ALA A 73 -8.16 -9.00 -2.30
C ALA A 73 -8.40 -9.31 -0.82
N ALA A 74 -7.46 -9.97 -0.14
CA ALA A 74 -7.56 -10.27 1.29
C ALA A 74 -7.54 -8.99 2.16
N LEU A 75 -6.71 -8.02 1.83
CA LEU A 75 -6.67 -6.72 2.49
C LEU A 75 -7.96 -5.93 2.25
N ALA A 76 -8.43 -5.91 1.00
CA ALA A 76 -9.67 -5.26 0.61
C ALA A 76 -10.88 -5.83 1.36
N GLU A 77 -10.97 -7.16 1.51
CA GLU A 77 -12.02 -7.81 2.29
C GLU A 77 -12.03 -7.33 3.76
N ILE A 78 -10.86 -7.20 4.37
CA ILE A 78 -10.74 -6.69 5.75
C ILE A 78 -11.21 -5.22 5.82
N PHE A 79 -10.86 -4.40 4.84
CA PHE A 79 -11.32 -3.01 4.79
C PHE A 79 -12.85 -2.92 4.59
N VAL A 80 -13.41 -3.78 3.74
CA VAL A 80 -14.87 -3.85 3.54
C VAL A 80 -15.60 -4.25 4.83
N ARG A 81 -15.06 -5.21 5.59
CA ARG A 81 -15.57 -5.54 6.93
C ARG A 81 -15.46 -4.36 7.91
N GLY A 82 -14.50 -3.45 7.70
CA GLY A 82 -14.36 -2.17 8.39
C GLY A 82 -15.27 -1.05 7.86
N HIS A 83 -16.19 -1.39 6.95
CA HIS A 83 -17.14 -0.47 6.30
C HIS A 83 -16.49 0.53 5.33
N PHE A 84 -15.33 0.19 4.77
CA PHE A 84 -14.75 0.93 3.65
C PHE A 84 -15.18 0.30 2.32
N VAL A 85 -15.25 1.10 1.28
CA VAL A 85 -15.22 0.60 -0.09
C VAL A 85 -13.78 0.71 -0.60
N VAL A 86 -13.33 -0.30 -1.34
CA VAL A 86 -11.96 -0.37 -1.84
C VAL A 86 -11.97 -0.34 -3.37
N TYR A 87 -11.15 0.51 -3.93
CA TYR A 87 -10.88 0.60 -5.36
C TYR A 87 -9.40 0.37 -5.63
N GLY A 88 -9.10 -0.17 -6.78
CA GLY A 88 -7.75 -0.23 -7.30
C GLY A 88 -7.79 -0.53 -8.78
N ASN A 89 -6.77 -0.09 -9.48
CA ASN A 89 -6.56 -0.43 -10.88
C ASN A 89 -5.28 -1.26 -11.03
N ASP A 90 -5.22 -2.08 -12.06
CA ASP A 90 -3.95 -2.57 -12.56
C ASP A 90 -3.29 -1.42 -13.31
N HIS A 91 -2.15 -0.98 -12.82
CA HIS A 91 -1.39 0.10 -13.46
C HIS A 91 -1.05 -0.24 -14.91
N ARG A 92 -0.89 0.79 -15.75
CA ARG A 92 -0.39 0.57 -17.11
C ARG A 92 0.89 -0.24 -17.09
N GLY A 93 1.02 -1.17 -18.03
CA GLY A 93 2.11 -2.15 -18.05
C GLY A 93 2.00 -3.31 -17.05
N HIS A 94 0.90 -3.41 -16.28
CA HIS A 94 0.71 -4.43 -15.25
C HIS A 94 -0.64 -5.13 -15.33
N GLY A 95 -0.71 -6.33 -14.75
CA GLY A 95 -1.92 -7.07 -14.51
C GLY A 95 -2.85 -7.23 -15.73
N LEU A 96 -4.15 -7.07 -15.53
CA LEU A 96 -5.16 -7.19 -16.59
C LEU A 96 -5.12 -6.03 -17.59
N THR A 97 -4.68 -4.82 -17.20
CA THR A 97 -4.45 -3.70 -18.10
C THR A 97 -3.42 -4.08 -19.18
N ALA A 98 -2.26 -4.60 -18.75
CA ALA A 98 -1.22 -5.04 -19.68
C ALA A 98 -1.63 -6.28 -20.47
N LYS A 99 -2.31 -7.25 -19.84
CA LYS A 99 -2.80 -8.45 -20.50
C LYS A 99 -3.76 -8.12 -21.62
N GLY A 100 -4.68 -7.17 -21.39
CA GLY A 100 -5.67 -6.73 -22.38
C GLY A 100 -5.04 -6.01 -23.59
N SER A 101 -3.96 -5.25 -23.37
CA SER A 101 -3.28 -4.46 -24.41
C SER A 101 -2.01 -5.12 -24.99
N GLY A 102 -1.52 -6.23 -24.39
CA GLY A 102 -0.24 -6.85 -24.75
C GLY A 102 0.99 -5.99 -24.37
N SER A 103 0.86 -5.08 -23.41
CA SER A 103 1.84 -4.05 -23.09
C SER A 103 2.56 -4.28 -21.75
N PHE A 104 2.86 -5.53 -21.39
CA PHE A 104 3.58 -5.80 -20.15
C PHE A 104 4.88 -5.00 -20.03
N GLY A 105 5.05 -4.34 -18.88
CA GLY A 105 6.19 -3.50 -18.56
C GLY A 105 6.24 -2.16 -19.29
N ASP A 106 5.20 -1.80 -20.05
CA ASP A 106 5.13 -0.57 -20.84
C ASP A 106 4.13 0.43 -20.25
N PHE A 107 4.63 1.58 -19.83
CA PHE A 107 3.75 2.68 -19.37
C PHE A 107 3.15 3.48 -20.53
N GLY A 108 3.59 3.25 -21.77
CA GLY A 108 3.18 4.04 -22.92
C GLY A 108 3.85 5.41 -23.00
N PRO A 109 3.45 6.25 -23.98
CA PRO A 109 4.12 7.54 -24.25
C PRO A 109 4.12 8.52 -23.09
N GLY A 110 3.07 8.51 -22.26
CA GLY A 110 2.95 9.40 -21.10
C GLY A 110 3.74 8.94 -19.87
N GLY A 111 4.35 7.76 -19.93
CA GLY A 111 5.25 7.26 -18.90
C GLY A 111 4.63 7.17 -17.51
N PHE A 112 5.46 7.42 -16.50
CA PHE A 112 5.06 7.38 -15.10
C PHE A 112 4.08 8.50 -14.71
N ASP A 113 4.17 9.65 -15.34
CA ASP A 113 3.20 10.75 -15.13
C ASP A 113 1.78 10.31 -15.50
N GLN A 114 1.63 9.61 -16.63
CA GLN A 114 0.32 9.11 -17.05
C GLN A 114 -0.20 7.98 -16.13
N LEU A 115 0.68 7.19 -15.50
CA LEU A 115 0.28 6.24 -14.46
C LEU A 115 -0.35 6.97 -13.27
N VAL A 116 0.21 8.11 -12.88
CA VAL A 116 -0.35 8.96 -11.80
C VAL A 116 -1.69 9.57 -12.22
N GLU A 117 -1.83 10.03 -13.47
CA GLU A 117 -3.11 10.56 -14.00
C GLU A 117 -4.20 9.47 -14.06
N ASP A 118 -3.84 8.21 -14.32
CA ASP A 118 -4.79 7.09 -14.21
C ASP A 118 -5.29 6.90 -12.77
N MET A 119 -4.42 7.10 -11.77
CA MET A 119 -4.83 7.08 -10.36
C MET A 119 -5.77 8.24 -10.02
N VAL A 120 -5.55 9.43 -10.59
CA VAL A 120 -6.44 10.59 -10.46
C VAL A 120 -7.81 10.30 -11.09
N SER A 121 -7.82 9.69 -12.28
CA SER A 121 -9.05 9.32 -12.98
C SER A 121 -9.89 8.32 -12.16
N LEU A 122 -9.26 7.29 -11.61
CA LEU A 122 -9.94 6.33 -10.73
C LEU A 122 -10.49 7.01 -9.46
N ARG A 123 -9.72 7.95 -8.89
CA ARG A 123 -10.17 8.76 -7.74
C ARG A 123 -11.44 9.57 -8.09
N VAL A 124 -11.51 10.17 -9.27
CA VAL A 124 -12.71 10.91 -9.71
C VAL A 124 -13.91 9.98 -9.76
N ILE A 125 -13.81 8.83 -10.43
CA ILE A 125 -14.88 7.82 -10.52
C ILE A 125 -15.35 7.40 -9.10
N ALA A 126 -14.41 7.06 -8.22
CA ALA A 126 -14.76 6.60 -6.88
C ALA A 126 -15.43 7.68 -6.03
N LYS A 127 -15.06 8.96 -6.20
CA LYS A 127 -15.68 10.10 -5.48
C LYS A 127 -17.06 10.43 -6.01
N GLU A 128 -17.32 10.23 -7.30
CA GLU A 128 -18.66 10.38 -7.89
C GLU A 128 -19.62 9.32 -7.36
N GLU A 129 -19.15 8.08 -7.18
CA GLU A 129 -19.97 7.00 -6.59
C GLU A 129 -20.17 7.16 -5.06
N HIS A 130 -19.25 7.84 -4.36
CA HIS A 130 -19.27 8.03 -2.90
C HIS A 130 -19.09 9.50 -2.51
N PRO A 131 -20.05 10.39 -2.89
CA PRO A 131 -19.93 11.81 -2.60
C PRO A 131 -19.90 12.07 -1.09
N GLY A 132 -19.03 13.01 -0.67
CA GLY A 132 -18.89 13.39 0.74
C GLY A 132 -18.15 12.41 1.63
N LYS A 133 -17.82 11.20 1.15
CA LYS A 133 -17.07 10.22 1.96
C LYS A 133 -15.58 10.55 1.96
N PRO A 134 -14.88 10.41 3.11
CA PRO A 134 -13.42 10.55 3.19
C PRO A 134 -12.72 9.60 2.22
N TYR A 135 -11.64 10.08 1.60
CA TYR A 135 -10.89 9.35 0.60
C TYR A 135 -9.44 9.15 1.02
N ILE A 136 -9.01 7.91 1.11
CA ILE A 136 -7.65 7.54 1.50
C ILE A 136 -6.94 6.88 0.31
N LEU A 137 -5.74 7.37 -0.02
CA LEU A 137 -4.86 6.75 -1.00
C LEU A 137 -3.84 5.88 -0.28
N LEU A 138 -3.75 4.61 -0.63
CA LEU A 138 -2.78 3.65 -0.14
C LEU A 138 -1.88 3.23 -1.29
N GLY A 139 -0.59 3.58 -1.22
CA GLY A 139 0.41 3.15 -2.18
C GLY A 139 1.42 2.16 -1.58
N HIS A 140 1.73 1.12 -2.35
CA HIS A 140 2.80 0.17 -2.01
C HIS A 140 3.92 0.23 -3.05
N SER A 141 5.18 0.25 -2.62
CA SER A 141 6.36 0.19 -3.50
C SER A 141 6.29 1.24 -4.62
N MET A 142 6.34 0.86 -5.89
CA MET A 142 6.14 1.77 -7.03
C MET A 142 4.86 2.60 -6.88
N GLY A 143 3.76 2.00 -6.45
CA GLY A 143 2.51 2.71 -6.17
C GLY A 143 2.64 3.73 -5.02
N SER A 144 3.58 3.52 -4.08
CA SER A 144 3.86 4.51 -3.04
C SER A 144 4.61 5.72 -3.60
N PHE A 145 5.51 5.53 -4.56
CA PHE A 145 6.18 6.63 -5.25
C PHE A 145 5.22 7.39 -6.17
N ALA A 146 4.32 6.67 -6.86
CA ALA A 146 3.22 7.29 -7.61
C ALA A 146 2.30 8.10 -6.68
N SER A 147 2.03 7.60 -5.47
CA SER A 147 1.25 8.32 -4.47
C SER A 147 1.98 9.55 -3.91
N GLN A 148 3.32 9.49 -3.76
CA GLN A 148 4.12 10.67 -3.44
C GLN A 148 4.01 11.73 -4.55
N GLN A 149 4.07 11.34 -5.82
CA GLN A 149 3.89 12.26 -6.94
C GLN A 149 2.45 12.81 -7.00
N PHE A 150 1.45 11.94 -6.82
CA PHE A 150 0.04 12.33 -6.77
C PHE A 150 -0.22 13.48 -5.81
N ILE A 151 0.33 13.43 -4.59
CA ILE A 151 0.07 14.46 -3.58
C ILE A 151 0.73 15.81 -3.88
N LEU A 152 1.73 15.89 -4.75
CA LEU A 152 2.35 17.19 -5.13
C LEU A 152 1.33 18.13 -5.77
N GLU A 153 0.35 17.58 -6.51
CA GLU A 153 -0.67 18.36 -7.21
C GLU A 153 -2.09 18.14 -6.65
N HIS A 154 -2.36 16.95 -6.12
CA HIS A 154 -3.71 16.51 -5.77
C HIS A 154 -3.95 16.29 -4.26
N SER A 155 -3.06 16.80 -3.38
CA SER A 155 -3.17 16.59 -1.93
C SER A 155 -4.47 17.09 -1.30
N HIS A 156 -5.13 18.08 -1.91
CA HIS A 156 -6.44 18.58 -1.47
C HIS A 156 -7.61 17.66 -1.84
N SER A 157 -7.36 16.68 -2.68
CA SER A 157 -8.40 15.79 -3.20
C SER A 157 -8.53 14.48 -2.40
N ILE A 158 -7.67 14.26 -1.41
CA ILE A 158 -7.69 13.09 -0.52
C ILE A 158 -7.65 13.51 0.94
N ASP A 159 -8.15 12.67 1.82
CA ASP A 159 -8.25 12.91 3.26
C ASP A 159 -7.13 12.22 4.06
N GLY A 160 -6.43 11.29 3.44
CA GLY A 160 -5.30 10.60 4.04
C GLY A 160 -4.43 9.88 3.01
N LEU A 161 -3.15 9.72 3.34
CA LEU A 161 -2.16 9.01 2.53
C LEU A 161 -1.52 7.90 3.36
N VAL A 162 -1.45 6.69 2.80
CA VAL A 162 -0.70 5.55 3.37
C VAL A 162 0.43 5.19 2.41
N LEU A 163 1.65 5.10 2.92
CA LEU A 163 2.84 4.69 2.18
C LEU A 163 3.41 3.41 2.79
N SER A 164 3.43 2.34 2.00
CA SER A 164 3.97 1.03 2.35
C SER A 164 5.13 0.66 1.45
N GLY A 165 6.20 0.08 1.99
CA GLY A 165 7.36 -0.30 1.19
C GLY A 165 7.96 0.89 0.43
N SER A 166 8.04 2.04 1.10
CA SER A 166 8.38 3.34 0.52
C SER A 166 9.72 3.86 1.05
N GLY A 167 10.15 5.01 0.56
CA GLY A 167 11.38 5.67 1.00
C GLY A 167 11.74 6.88 0.15
N VAL A 168 12.99 7.31 0.26
CA VAL A 168 13.59 8.29 -0.66
C VAL A 168 14.35 7.55 -1.77
N LEU A 169 14.06 7.90 -3.01
CA LEU A 169 14.63 7.22 -4.17
C LEU A 169 16.04 7.71 -4.54
N ASP A 170 16.42 8.89 -4.11
CA ASP A 170 17.77 9.43 -4.28
C ASP A 170 18.85 8.56 -3.60
N GLY A 171 18.50 7.85 -2.52
CA GLY A 171 19.34 6.81 -1.93
C GLY A 171 19.46 5.55 -2.80
N LEU A 172 18.34 5.10 -3.39
CA LEU A 172 18.34 3.96 -4.31
C LEU A 172 19.07 4.28 -5.62
N ALA A 173 18.96 5.51 -6.12
CA ALA A 173 19.72 5.96 -7.29
C ALA A 173 21.23 5.90 -7.03
N ARG A 174 21.68 6.27 -5.83
CA ARG A 174 23.10 6.15 -5.41
C ARG A 174 23.54 4.68 -5.31
N LEU A 175 22.69 3.81 -4.76
CA LEU A 175 22.93 2.37 -4.75
C LEU A 175 23.04 1.83 -6.18
N GLY A 176 22.15 2.24 -7.09
CA GLY A 176 22.18 1.87 -8.49
C GLY A 176 23.47 2.31 -9.22
N GLN A 177 24.04 3.47 -8.88
CA GLN A 177 25.31 3.94 -9.43
C GLN A 177 26.52 3.13 -8.95
N SER A 178 26.44 2.47 -7.81
CA SER A 178 27.48 1.57 -7.28
C SER A 178 27.36 0.14 -7.81
N VAL A 179 26.34 -0.15 -8.63
CA VAL A 179 26.08 -1.47 -9.21
C VAL A 179 26.93 -1.63 -10.49
N PRO A 180 27.62 -2.77 -10.66
CA PRO A 180 28.29 -3.06 -11.92
C PRO A 180 27.32 -3.00 -13.10
N VAL A 181 27.76 -2.41 -14.21
CA VAL A 181 26.98 -2.35 -15.45
C VAL A 181 26.54 -3.76 -15.85
N GLY A 182 25.22 -3.98 -15.99
CA GLY A 182 24.64 -5.29 -16.32
C GLY A 182 24.27 -6.17 -15.13
N ALA A 183 24.46 -5.71 -13.89
CA ALA A 183 23.93 -6.42 -12.74
C ALA A 183 22.41 -6.27 -12.66
N ASP A 184 21.74 -7.38 -12.33
CA ASP A 184 20.30 -7.42 -12.13
C ASP A 184 19.92 -6.68 -10.82
N PRO A 185 19.13 -5.59 -10.87
CA PRO A 185 18.70 -4.87 -9.67
C PRO A 185 17.96 -5.75 -8.66
N MET A 186 17.26 -6.79 -9.10
CA MET A 186 16.55 -7.72 -8.22
C MET A 186 17.53 -8.53 -7.35
N LYS A 187 18.70 -8.88 -7.87
CA LYS A 187 19.72 -9.55 -7.06
C LYS A 187 20.23 -8.69 -5.93
N LEU A 188 20.27 -7.37 -6.11
CA LEU A 188 20.68 -6.45 -5.05
C LEU A 188 19.65 -6.39 -3.93
N MET A 189 18.35 -6.35 -4.27
CA MET A 189 17.28 -6.38 -3.29
C MET A 189 17.32 -7.68 -2.47
N ASN A 190 17.69 -8.78 -3.09
CA ASN A 190 17.72 -10.10 -2.46
C ASN A 190 19.04 -10.42 -1.73
N ALA A 191 20.14 -9.74 -2.06
CA ALA A 191 21.48 -10.00 -1.50
C ALA A 191 21.54 -10.03 0.04
N PRO A 192 20.81 -9.19 0.80
CA PRO A 192 20.79 -9.28 2.25
C PRO A 192 20.18 -10.55 2.84
N PHE A 193 19.50 -11.35 2.01
CA PHE A 193 18.75 -12.55 2.42
C PHE A 193 19.39 -13.84 1.93
N GLU A 194 20.65 -13.77 1.45
CA GLU A 194 21.40 -14.95 1.04
C GLU A 194 21.86 -15.83 2.26
N PRO A 195 21.78 -17.18 2.16
CA PRO A 195 21.35 -17.95 0.99
C PRO A 195 19.84 -17.90 0.80
N ALA A 196 19.39 -17.33 -0.33
CA ALA A 196 17.99 -17.15 -0.63
C ALA A 196 17.38 -18.40 -1.27
N ARG A 197 16.11 -18.66 -1.00
CA ARG A 197 15.34 -19.77 -1.58
C ARG A 197 14.87 -19.42 -3.00
N THR A 198 14.50 -18.16 -3.22
CA THR A 198 14.04 -17.61 -4.50
C THR A 198 14.69 -16.25 -4.76
N PRO A 199 14.64 -15.72 -5.99
CA PRO A 199 15.06 -14.33 -6.27
C PRO A 199 14.18 -13.26 -5.61
N PHE A 200 13.10 -13.64 -4.93
CA PHE A 200 12.07 -12.75 -4.40
C PHE A 200 11.90 -12.86 -2.88
N ASP A 201 12.80 -13.53 -2.19
CA ASP A 201 12.71 -13.68 -0.73
C ASP A 201 12.75 -12.32 0.00
N TRP A 202 13.27 -11.27 -0.63
CA TRP A 202 13.24 -9.91 -0.11
C TRP A 202 11.83 -9.33 0.04
N LEU A 203 10.81 -9.93 -0.60
CA LEU A 203 9.42 -9.46 -0.52
C LEU A 203 8.80 -9.75 0.85
N SER A 204 8.96 -10.97 1.37
CA SER A 204 8.33 -11.40 2.61
C SER A 204 9.09 -12.56 3.27
N ARG A 205 8.93 -12.68 4.59
CA ARG A 205 9.34 -13.88 5.35
C ARG A 205 8.34 -15.03 5.23
N ASP A 206 7.13 -14.76 4.78
CA ASP A 206 6.12 -15.80 4.53
C ASP A 206 6.40 -16.47 3.18
N ASN A 207 7.00 -17.65 3.24
CA ASN A 207 7.37 -18.41 2.04
C ASN A 207 6.16 -18.71 1.14
N ALA A 208 4.97 -18.90 1.70
CA ALA A 208 3.78 -19.17 0.91
C ALA A 208 3.37 -17.95 0.07
N GLU A 209 3.51 -16.75 0.60
CA GLU A 209 3.25 -15.50 -0.13
C GLU A 209 4.28 -15.26 -1.24
N VAL A 210 5.57 -15.56 -0.98
CA VAL A 210 6.62 -15.51 -2.00
C VAL A 210 6.36 -16.53 -3.10
N ASP A 211 5.99 -17.76 -2.76
CA ASP A 211 5.65 -18.81 -3.74
C ASP A 211 4.43 -18.43 -4.57
N ALA A 212 3.41 -17.83 -3.96
CA ALA A 212 2.23 -17.33 -4.66
C ALA A 212 2.60 -16.22 -5.66
N PHE A 213 3.49 -15.28 -5.27
CA PHE A 213 4.01 -14.26 -6.17
C PHE A 213 4.74 -14.86 -7.38
N VAL A 214 5.64 -15.82 -7.13
CA VAL A 214 6.43 -16.49 -8.20
C VAL A 214 5.55 -17.29 -9.16
N ALA A 215 4.48 -17.90 -8.65
CA ALA A 215 3.57 -18.71 -9.44
C ALA A 215 2.52 -17.90 -10.22
N ASP A 216 2.33 -16.63 -9.91
CA ASP A 216 1.30 -15.80 -10.53
C ASP A 216 1.77 -15.28 -11.90
N PRO A 217 1.08 -15.65 -13.02
CA PRO A 217 1.48 -15.21 -14.35
C PRO A 217 1.26 -13.72 -14.64
N LEU A 218 0.56 -13.00 -13.76
CA LEU A 218 0.38 -11.55 -13.85
C LEU A 218 1.43 -10.79 -13.02
N CYS A 219 2.22 -11.49 -12.21
CA CYS A 219 3.32 -10.92 -11.47
C CYS A 219 4.59 -10.85 -12.31
N PHE A 220 5.38 -9.87 -12.00
CA PHE A 220 6.73 -9.66 -12.54
C PHE A 220 6.87 -9.47 -14.04
N PRO A 221 6.14 -8.58 -14.70
CA PRO A 221 6.61 -8.01 -15.94
C PRO A 221 7.82 -7.11 -15.62
N ALA A 222 8.94 -7.32 -16.27
CA ALA A 222 10.04 -6.36 -16.23
C ALA A 222 9.59 -5.06 -16.93
N LEU A 223 9.91 -3.91 -16.36
CA LEU A 223 9.67 -2.65 -17.06
C LEU A 223 10.50 -2.59 -18.34
N ARG A 224 9.91 -2.07 -19.41
CA ARG A 224 10.65 -1.70 -20.61
C ARG A 224 11.59 -0.54 -20.29
N PRO A 225 12.72 -0.41 -21.01
CA PRO A 225 13.72 0.63 -20.71
C PRO A 225 13.14 2.03 -20.60
N ALA A 226 12.30 2.45 -21.55
CA ALA A 226 11.65 3.76 -21.53
C ALA A 226 10.74 3.98 -20.32
N SER A 227 10.04 2.93 -19.86
CA SER A 227 9.18 3.00 -18.66
C SER A 227 10.00 3.09 -17.38
N MET A 228 11.13 2.38 -17.33
CA MET A 228 12.08 2.47 -16.23
C MET A 228 12.70 3.87 -16.16
N GLU A 229 13.14 4.41 -17.29
CA GLU A 229 13.67 5.78 -17.41
C GLU A 229 12.65 6.79 -16.92
N SER A 230 11.42 6.74 -17.42
CA SER A 230 10.33 7.62 -16.98
C SER A 230 10.02 7.52 -15.48
N PHE A 231 10.11 6.32 -14.88
CA PHE A 231 9.97 6.15 -13.44
C PHE A 231 11.12 6.80 -12.67
N LEU A 232 12.35 6.66 -13.16
CA LEU A 232 13.52 7.29 -12.53
C LEU A 232 13.51 8.81 -12.66
N ASP A 233 12.97 9.35 -13.74
CA ASP A 233 12.84 10.80 -14.00
C ASP A 233 11.90 11.50 -13.01
N ALA A 234 11.01 10.77 -12.34
CA ALA A 234 10.18 11.31 -11.27
C ALA A 234 10.98 11.68 -9.99
N PHE A 235 12.14 11.07 -9.76
CA PHE A 235 12.87 11.16 -8.50
C PHE A 235 13.36 12.55 -8.13
N PRO A 236 13.93 13.37 -9.04
CA PRO A 236 14.31 14.73 -8.72
C PRO A 236 13.13 15.58 -8.24
N ARG A 237 11.94 15.39 -8.83
CA ARG A 237 10.72 16.09 -8.45
C ARG A 237 10.26 15.69 -7.04
N LEU A 238 10.29 14.40 -6.71
CA LEU A 238 9.95 13.87 -5.38
C LEU A 238 10.96 14.31 -4.30
N ALA A 239 12.16 14.71 -4.70
CA ALA A 239 13.19 15.22 -3.80
C ALA A 239 13.17 16.74 -3.64
N ASP A 240 12.49 17.48 -4.52
CA ASP A 240 12.48 18.96 -4.51
C ASP A 240 11.63 19.52 -3.36
N PRO A 241 12.23 20.24 -2.39
CA PRO A 241 11.48 20.84 -1.30
C PRO A 241 10.43 21.86 -1.74
N ARG A 242 10.57 22.45 -2.95
CA ARG A 242 9.61 23.40 -3.50
C ARG A 242 8.34 22.68 -3.93
N GLU A 243 8.48 21.51 -4.55
CA GLU A 243 7.36 20.66 -4.93
C GLU A 243 6.62 20.13 -3.70
N ILE A 244 7.38 19.60 -2.72
CA ILE A 244 6.80 19.02 -1.50
C ILE A 244 6.04 20.08 -0.68
N ARG A 245 6.47 21.34 -0.66
CA ARG A 245 5.74 22.43 0.01
C ARG A 245 4.39 22.78 -0.60
N LYS A 246 4.07 22.29 -1.82
CA LYS A 246 2.72 22.41 -2.40
C LYS A 246 1.71 21.48 -1.74
N VAL A 247 2.18 20.42 -1.11
CA VAL A 247 1.31 19.46 -0.43
C VAL A 247 0.62 20.13 0.75
N ARG A 248 -0.68 19.88 0.89
CA ARG A 248 -1.49 20.38 2.01
C ARG A 248 -0.85 20.01 3.36
N PRO A 249 -0.42 20.98 4.20
CA PRO A 249 0.33 20.70 5.44
C PRO A 249 -0.42 19.83 6.45
N ALA A 250 -1.76 19.90 6.44
CA ALA A 250 -2.64 19.15 7.34
C ALA A 250 -3.00 17.74 6.80
N LEU A 251 -2.47 17.32 5.64
CA LEU A 251 -2.74 15.97 5.10
C LEU A 251 -2.21 14.92 6.09
N PRO A 252 -3.07 14.04 6.64
CA PRO A 252 -2.61 12.92 7.44
C PRO A 252 -1.83 11.93 6.57
N ILE A 253 -0.61 11.59 7.00
CA ILE A 253 0.25 10.61 6.32
C ILE A 253 0.60 9.50 7.31
N TYR A 254 0.46 8.26 6.88
CA TYR A 254 0.87 7.08 7.61
C TYR A 254 1.91 6.30 6.81
N ILE A 255 3.08 6.09 7.40
CA ILE A 255 4.18 5.37 6.78
C ILE A 255 4.36 4.04 7.50
N LEU A 256 4.32 2.92 6.78
CA LEU A 256 4.59 1.62 7.34
C LEU A 256 5.68 0.90 6.55
N SER A 257 6.59 0.24 7.25
CA SER A 257 7.74 -0.42 6.65
C SER A 257 8.25 -1.57 7.52
N GLY A 258 8.76 -2.61 6.88
CA GLY A 258 9.59 -3.58 7.56
C GLY A 258 11.00 -3.01 7.83
N SER A 259 11.62 -3.43 8.95
CA SER A 259 12.98 -2.96 9.27
C SER A 259 14.04 -3.53 8.32
N ASP A 260 13.73 -4.63 7.65
CA ASP A 260 14.63 -5.31 6.71
C ASP A 260 14.28 -5.03 5.23
N ASP A 261 13.32 -4.12 4.97
CA ASP A 261 12.94 -3.73 3.61
C ASP A 261 14.12 -3.04 2.89
N PRO A 262 14.66 -3.64 1.79
CA PRO A 262 15.76 -3.05 1.05
C PRO A 262 15.34 -1.79 0.27
N VAL A 263 14.07 -1.66 -0.15
CA VAL A 263 13.55 -0.46 -0.82
C VAL A 263 13.54 0.72 0.14
N GLY A 264 13.13 0.49 1.38
CA GLY A 264 13.19 1.46 2.46
C GLY A 264 14.60 1.67 3.03
N GLN A 265 15.64 1.04 2.43
CA GLN A 265 17.03 1.08 2.86
C GLN A 265 17.17 0.73 4.35
N ARG A 266 16.45 -0.32 4.79
CA ARG A 266 16.40 -0.75 6.19
C ARG A 266 16.07 0.40 7.14
N LEU A 267 14.97 1.11 6.83
CA LEU A 267 14.44 2.29 7.51
C LEU A 267 15.20 3.61 7.30
N GLU A 268 16.42 3.64 6.78
CA GLU A 268 17.14 4.88 6.54
C GLU A 268 16.40 5.76 5.52
N GLY A 269 16.00 5.19 4.40
CA GLY A 269 15.24 5.88 3.35
C GLY A 269 13.85 6.30 3.80
N VAL A 270 13.20 5.47 4.63
CA VAL A 270 11.87 5.77 5.19
C VAL A 270 11.92 6.94 6.16
N ARG A 271 12.91 6.93 7.08
CA ARG A 271 13.13 8.04 8.02
C ARG A 271 13.54 9.33 7.31
N ALA A 272 14.33 9.22 6.24
CA ALA A 272 14.68 10.36 5.39
C ALA A 272 13.43 10.94 4.72
N LEU A 273 12.49 10.11 4.23
CA LEU A 273 11.21 10.56 3.67
C LEU A 273 10.36 11.29 4.72
N GLU A 274 10.21 10.72 5.91
CA GLU A 274 9.49 11.35 7.01
C GLU A 274 10.09 12.72 7.36
N ASN A 275 11.41 12.78 7.51
CA ASN A 275 12.13 14.03 7.81
C ASN A 275 11.96 15.08 6.70
N ARG A 276 11.96 14.64 5.43
CA ARG A 276 11.71 15.50 4.26
C ARG A 276 10.32 16.14 4.32
N TYR A 277 9.31 15.35 4.59
CA TYR A 277 7.93 15.84 4.74
C TYR A 277 7.77 16.78 5.95
N ARG A 278 8.34 16.44 7.11
CA ARG A 278 8.31 17.30 8.30
C ARG A 278 9.03 18.63 8.04
N SER A 279 10.17 18.60 7.36
CA SER A 279 10.93 19.80 6.98
C SER A 279 10.17 20.69 5.97
N ALA A 280 9.26 20.11 5.20
CA ALA A 280 8.36 20.84 4.31
C ALA A 280 7.12 21.43 5.00
N GLY A 281 6.95 21.18 6.31
CA GLY A 281 5.85 21.72 7.12
C GLY A 281 4.68 20.78 7.36
N MET A 282 4.78 19.51 6.98
CA MET A 282 3.73 18.53 7.24
C MET A 282 3.76 18.08 8.70
N ALA A 283 2.68 18.34 9.43
CA ALA A 283 2.59 18.10 10.87
C ALA A 283 1.93 16.75 11.23
N SER A 284 1.08 16.22 10.36
CA SER A 284 0.25 15.03 10.65
C SER A 284 0.85 13.77 10.05
N ILE A 285 2.07 13.41 10.48
CA ILE A 285 2.76 12.19 10.03
C ILE A 285 2.87 11.22 11.19
N SER A 286 2.43 9.99 10.98
CA SER A 286 2.62 8.85 11.88
C SER A 286 3.28 7.70 11.16
N HIS A 287 3.93 6.81 11.90
CA HIS A 287 4.58 5.64 11.32
C HIS A 287 4.51 4.43 12.25
N ASP A 288 4.56 3.24 11.65
CA ASP A 288 4.85 1.98 12.33
C ASP A 288 5.95 1.23 11.57
N PHE A 289 7.00 0.86 12.28
CA PHE A 289 8.10 0.07 11.76
C PHE A 289 8.10 -1.31 12.41
N TYR A 290 8.13 -2.34 11.58
CA TYR A 290 7.95 -3.72 12.01
C TYR A 290 9.27 -4.48 11.95
N GLU A 291 9.77 -4.88 13.12
CA GLU A 291 11.05 -5.58 13.28
C GLU A 291 11.11 -6.87 12.45
N GLY A 292 12.20 -7.04 11.71
CA GLY A 292 12.44 -8.16 10.81
C GLY A 292 11.49 -8.23 9.61
N GLY A 293 10.49 -7.34 9.52
CA GLY A 293 9.60 -7.29 8.36
C GLY A 293 10.36 -6.91 7.11
N ARG A 294 9.98 -7.50 5.98
CA ARG A 294 10.55 -7.24 4.66
C ARG A 294 9.65 -6.25 3.90
N HIS A 295 9.66 -6.29 2.59
CA HIS A 295 9.05 -5.28 1.72
C HIS A 295 7.52 -5.27 1.76
N GLU A 296 6.88 -6.42 1.63
CA GLU A 296 5.42 -6.57 1.47
C GLU A 296 4.72 -6.76 2.82
N MET A 297 4.56 -5.70 3.60
CA MET A 297 4.02 -5.80 4.96
C MET A 297 2.59 -6.36 5.04
N PHE A 298 1.81 -6.27 3.97
CA PHE A 298 0.46 -6.86 3.91
C PHE A 298 0.48 -8.37 3.63
N HIS A 299 1.63 -8.90 3.21
CA HIS A 299 1.89 -10.32 2.95
C HIS A 299 2.91 -10.91 3.95
N GLU A 300 3.24 -10.20 5.03
CA GLU A 300 4.21 -10.63 6.03
C GLU A 300 3.61 -11.57 7.09
N LEU A 301 4.47 -12.28 7.83
CA LEU A 301 4.06 -13.17 8.94
C LEU A 301 3.22 -12.45 9.98
N ASN A 302 3.53 -11.18 10.26
CA ASN A 302 2.83 -10.34 11.22
C ASN A 302 1.77 -9.42 10.58
N ARG A 303 1.31 -9.70 9.35
CA ARG A 303 0.32 -8.88 8.60
C ARG A 303 -0.94 -8.53 9.39
N ARG A 304 -1.37 -9.42 10.32
CA ARG A 304 -2.53 -9.13 11.17
C ARG A 304 -2.33 -7.89 12.03
N ASN A 305 -1.14 -7.73 12.62
CA ASN A 305 -0.81 -6.55 13.44
C ASN A 305 -0.71 -5.30 12.54
N VAL A 306 -0.06 -5.43 11.38
CA VAL A 306 0.06 -4.36 10.39
C VAL A 306 -1.32 -3.84 9.99
N ILE A 307 -2.22 -4.73 9.59
CA ILE A 307 -3.57 -4.38 9.14
C ILE A 307 -4.41 -3.82 10.29
N THR A 308 -4.26 -4.34 11.52
CA THR A 308 -4.96 -3.81 12.70
C THR A 308 -4.56 -2.36 12.98
N ASN A 309 -3.25 -2.06 12.98
CA ASN A 309 -2.75 -0.69 13.19
C ASN A 309 -3.23 0.25 12.08
N LEU A 310 -3.19 -0.20 10.84
CA LEU A 310 -3.71 0.55 9.69
C LEU A 310 -5.20 0.85 9.82
N LEU A 311 -6.04 -0.12 10.23
CA LEU A 311 -7.48 0.10 10.46
C LEU A 311 -7.75 1.12 11.56
N VAL A 312 -6.96 1.12 12.63
CA VAL A 312 -7.04 2.13 13.69
C VAL A 312 -6.74 3.51 13.12
N TRP A 313 -5.68 3.63 12.33
CA TRP A 313 -5.32 4.89 11.69
C TRP A 313 -6.40 5.36 10.69
N LEU A 314 -6.88 4.49 9.79
CA LEU A 314 -7.97 4.79 8.85
C LEU A 314 -9.21 5.30 9.58
N SER A 315 -9.58 4.65 10.70
CA SER A 315 -10.72 5.07 11.52
C SER A 315 -10.51 6.46 12.15
N SER A 316 -9.27 6.83 12.46
CA SER A 316 -8.94 8.17 12.98
C SER A 316 -9.07 9.26 11.91
N VAL A 317 -8.70 8.96 10.67
CA VAL A 317 -8.85 9.88 9.52
C VAL A 317 -10.32 10.15 9.26
N VAL A 318 -11.13 9.10 9.14
CA VAL A 318 -12.57 9.21 8.88
C VAL A 318 -13.28 10.07 9.95
N LYS A 319 -12.95 9.90 11.23
CA LYS A 319 -13.53 10.71 12.31
C LYS A 319 -13.17 12.19 12.25
N ARG A 320 -12.05 12.56 11.63
CA ARG A 320 -11.63 13.97 11.49
C ARG A 320 -12.29 14.65 10.30
N SER A 321 -12.75 13.87 9.33
CA SER A 321 -13.39 14.36 8.10
C SER A 321 -14.91 14.40 8.20
N SER A 322 -15.49 13.81 9.27
CA SER A 322 -16.92 13.86 9.64
C SER A 322 -17.18 15.03 10.56
#